data_273c1d2038f2b96ac9a7c67622a96505
#
_entry.id   273c1d2038f2b96ac9a7c67622a96505
#
_cell.length_a   1.000
_cell.length_b   1.000
_cell.length_c   1.000
_cell.angle_alpha   90.00
_cell.angle_beta   90.00
_cell.angle_gamma   90.00
#
_symmetry.space_group_name_H-M   'P 1'
#
loop_
_entity.id
_entity.type
_entity.pdbx_description
1 polymer ?
#
loop_
_entity_poly.entity_id
_entity_poly.type
_entity_poly.pdbx_seq_one_letter_code
_entity_poly.pdbx_strand_id
1 'polypeptide(L)'
;KAADITITFLKLAVILTALCMVVVCLIPRSVFAWIFTEEFVEIKDVLLSLSPGMVFMAADMIFSHYFSGINKIKYNLYATLIGFVITIITIVAFIPMYGIVGAGISVSLTYLGAILYKWIIFKKINKTKTKELIPTLNDFKTLITNIKSQLFKS
;
A
#
# COMPACT_ATOMS: atom_id res chain seq x y z
N LYS A 1 19.31 -1.46 13.84
CA LYS A 1 19.54 -0.36 12.85
C LYS A 1 18.76 -0.55 11.55
N ALA A 2 18.95 -1.64 10.77
CA ALA A 2 18.22 -1.83 9.51
C ALA A 2 16.71 -1.93 9.72
N ALA A 3 16.26 -2.69 10.71
CA ALA A 3 14.84 -2.84 11.03
C ALA A 3 14.19 -1.50 11.43
N ASP A 4 14.86 -0.69 12.25
CA ASP A 4 14.33 0.61 12.71
C ASP A 4 14.16 1.59 11.55
N ILE A 5 15.14 1.62 10.64
CA ILE A 5 15.08 2.40 9.40
C ILE A 5 13.90 1.92 8.55
N THR A 6 13.76 0.61 8.37
CA THR A 6 12.64 0.02 7.61
C THR A 6 11.29 0.39 8.21
N ILE A 7 11.13 0.36 9.54
CA ILE A 7 9.90 0.75 10.22
C ILE A 7 9.57 2.22 9.96
N THR A 8 10.58 3.09 10.02
CA THR A 8 10.39 4.52 9.76
C THR A 8 9.94 4.77 8.31
N PHE A 9 10.62 4.16 7.33
CA PHE A 9 10.22 4.27 5.93
C PHE A 9 8.87 3.63 5.63
N LEU A 10 8.53 2.51 6.29
CA LEU A 10 7.22 1.88 6.19
C LEU A 10 6.10 2.85 6.61
N LYS A 11 6.24 3.44 7.78
CA LYS A 11 5.27 4.41 8.29
C LYS A 11 5.14 5.63 7.37
N LEU A 12 6.27 6.17 6.91
CA LEU A 12 6.30 7.29 5.99
C LEU A 12 5.60 6.96 4.67
N ALA A 13 5.92 5.82 4.06
CA ALA A 13 5.33 5.39 2.80
C ALA A 13 3.82 5.17 2.93
N VAL A 14 3.37 4.49 3.98
CA VAL A 14 1.95 4.24 4.24
C VAL A 14 1.18 5.55 4.46
N ILE A 15 1.70 6.47 5.28
CA ILE A 15 1.05 7.77 5.55
C ILE A 15 0.97 8.59 4.26
N LEU A 16 2.08 8.69 3.51
CA LEU A 16 2.13 9.50 2.29
C LEU A 16 1.19 8.93 1.23
N THR A 17 1.21 7.61 1.01
CA THR A 17 0.34 6.96 0.02
C THR A 17 -1.13 7.05 0.43
N ALA A 18 -1.45 6.86 1.72
CA ALA A 18 -2.82 7.01 2.22
C ALA A 18 -3.32 8.45 2.02
N LEU A 19 -2.49 9.46 2.28
CA LEU A 19 -2.84 10.85 2.04
C LEU A 19 -3.10 11.13 0.55
N CYS A 20 -2.24 10.65 -0.34
CA CYS A 20 -2.44 10.76 -1.78
C CYS A 20 -3.74 10.07 -2.22
N MET A 21 -4.03 8.87 -1.69
CA MET A 21 -5.26 8.15 -2.03
C MET A 21 -6.50 8.88 -1.52
N VAL A 22 -6.48 9.49 -0.33
CA VAL A 22 -7.57 10.34 0.17
C VAL A 22 -7.81 11.51 -0.77
N VAL A 23 -6.77 12.19 -1.24
CA VAL A 23 -6.89 13.29 -2.21
C VAL A 23 -7.55 12.79 -3.50
N VAL A 24 -7.11 11.67 -4.06
CA VAL A 24 -7.69 11.08 -5.27
C VAL A 24 -9.15 10.71 -5.07
N CYS A 25 -9.50 10.13 -3.92
CA CYS A 25 -10.88 9.76 -3.59
C CYS A 25 -11.81 10.97 -3.44
N LEU A 26 -11.28 12.12 -3.00
CA LEU A 26 -12.03 13.36 -2.85
C LEU A 26 -12.34 14.06 -4.20
N ILE A 27 -11.62 13.72 -5.27
CA ILE A 27 -11.86 14.28 -6.60
C ILE A 27 -13.29 13.90 -7.06
N PRO A 28 -14.17 14.86 -7.39
CA PRO A 28 -15.52 14.56 -7.84
C PRO A 28 -15.54 13.89 -9.21
N ARG A 29 -16.57 13.09 -9.47
CA ARG A 29 -16.75 12.39 -10.77
C ARG A 29 -16.75 13.34 -11.96
N SER A 30 -17.25 14.56 -11.77
CA SER A 30 -17.28 15.59 -12.82
C SER A 30 -15.89 15.94 -13.36
N VAL A 31 -14.86 15.89 -12.54
CA VAL A 31 -13.46 16.12 -12.96
C VAL A 31 -12.96 15.01 -13.88
N PHE A 32 -13.31 13.76 -13.58
CA PHE A 32 -12.97 12.63 -14.43
C PHE A 32 -13.69 12.70 -15.78
N ALA A 33 -14.99 13.08 -15.81
CA ALA A 33 -15.74 13.30 -17.05
C ALA A 33 -15.12 14.43 -17.89
N TRP A 34 -14.65 15.51 -17.25
CA TRP A 34 -14.03 16.64 -17.94
C TRP A 34 -12.66 16.31 -18.54
N ILE A 35 -11.85 15.47 -17.86
CA ILE A 35 -10.49 15.11 -18.31
C ILE A 35 -10.53 13.99 -19.36
N PHE A 36 -11.38 12.97 -19.14
CA PHE A 36 -11.33 11.72 -19.90
C PHE A 36 -12.53 11.48 -20.82
N THR A 37 -13.63 12.14 -20.71
CA THR A 37 -14.95 11.93 -21.33
C THR A 37 -15.96 11.22 -20.42
N GLU A 38 -17.23 11.31 -20.77
CA GLU A 38 -18.33 10.74 -19.95
C GLU A 38 -18.25 9.21 -19.80
N GLU A 39 -17.67 8.51 -20.77
CA GLU A 39 -17.47 7.06 -20.72
C GLU A 39 -16.56 6.58 -19.58
N PHE A 40 -15.70 7.48 -19.07
CA PHE A 40 -14.74 7.18 -18.01
C PHE A 40 -15.18 7.58 -16.60
N VAL A 41 -16.43 7.91 -16.40
CA VAL A 41 -16.97 8.25 -15.07
C VAL A 41 -16.84 7.06 -14.08
N GLU A 42 -16.94 5.84 -14.58
CA GLU A 42 -16.77 4.61 -13.78
C GLU A 42 -15.34 4.40 -13.26
N ILE A 43 -14.34 5.06 -13.83
CA ILE A 43 -12.94 5.01 -13.37
C ILE A 43 -12.84 5.35 -11.87
N LYS A 44 -13.69 6.24 -11.38
CA LYS A 44 -13.69 6.60 -9.95
C LYS A 44 -13.96 5.39 -9.06
N ASP A 45 -14.89 4.53 -9.44
CA ASP A 45 -15.26 3.35 -8.63
C ASP A 45 -14.12 2.31 -8.67
N VAL A 46 -13.42 2.21 -9.79
CA VAL A 46 -12.19 1.40 -9.91
C VAL A 46 -11.08 1.96 -9.02
N LEU A 47 -10.84 3.27 -9.04
CA LEU A 47 -9.84 3.91 -8.19
C LEU A 47 -10.15 3.75 -6.70
N LEU A 48 -11.42 3.85 -6.31
CA LEU A 48 -11.85 3.60 -4.94
C LEU A 48 -11.60 2.15 -4.51
N SER A 49 -11.89 1.19 -5.36
CA SER A 49 -11.66 -0.23 -5.09
C SER A 49 -10.16 -0.59 -5.03
N LEU A 50 -9.33 0.14 -5.78
CA LEU A 50 -7.88 -0.03 -5.84
C LEU A 50 -7.15 0.70 -4.71
N SER A 51 -7.74 1.76 -4.15
CA SER A 51 -7.09 2.64 -3.15
C SER A 51 -6.48 1.89 -1.95
N PRO A 52 -7.15 0.91 -1.30
CA PRO A 52 -6.53 0.15 -0.22
C PRO A 52 -5.33 -0.66 -0.71
N GLY A 53 -5.43 -1.23 -1.93
CA GLY A 53 -4.35 -1.99 -2.55
C GLY A 53 -3.10 -1.16 -2.76
N MET A 54 -3.22 0.10 -3.15
CA MET A 54 -2.08 1.01 -3.33
C MET A 54 -1.34 1.29 -2.02
N VAL A 55 -2.06 1.42 -0.91
CA VAL A 55 -1.45 1.57 0.42
C VAL A 55 -0.71 0.29 0.82
N PHE A 56 -1.32 -0.87 0.60
CA PHE A 56 -0.67 -2.17 0.87
C PHE A 56 0.54 -2.40 -0.03
N MET A 57 0.47 -2.00 -1.31
CA MET A 57 1.57 -2.07 -2.25
C MET A 57 2.77 -1.23 -1.79
N ALA A 58 2.54 -0.01 -1.32
CA ALA A 58 3.61 0.85 -0.80
C ALA A 58 4.32 0.19 0.39
N ALA A 59 3.57 -0.40 1.32
CA ALA A 59 4.14 -1.14 2.44
C ALA A 59 4.88 -2.41 1.99
N ASP A 60 4.33 -3.14 1.01
CA ASP A 60 4.94 -4.34 0.42
C ASP A 60 6.29 -4.04 -0.21
N MET A 61 6.43 -2.91 -0.91
CA MET A 61 7.70 -2.48 -1.51
C MET A 61 8.78 -2.23 -0.45
N ILE A 62 8.45 -1.57 0.66
CA ILE A 62 9.40 -1.33 1.74
C ILE A 62 9.93 -2.64 2.33
N PHE A 63 9.04 -3.62 2.60
CA PHE A 63 9.47 -4.94 3.06
C PHE A 63 10.28 -5.69 2.00
N SER A 64 9.95 -5.53 0.72
CA SER A 64 10.71 -6.14 -0.38
C SER A 64 12.15 -5.67 -0.40
N HIS A 65 12.37 -4.36 -0.27
CA HIS A 65 13.71 -3.78 -0.17
C HIS A 65 14.45 -4.26 1.07
N TYR A 66 13.77 -4.35 2.21
CA TYR A 66 14.36 -4.87 3.44
C TYR A 66 14.85 -6.32 3.26
N PHE A 67 14.00 -7.23 2.76
CA PHE A 67 14.38 -8.62 2.57
C PHE A 67 15.48 -8.81 1.53
N SER A 68 15.52 -7.98 0.49
CA SER A 68 16.60 -7.95 -0.50
C SER A 68 17.90 -7.47 0.14
N GLY A 69 17.86 -6.41 0.95
CA GLY A 69 19.02 -5.84 1.64
C GLY A 69 19.67 -6.77 2.66
N ILE A 70 18.90 -7.66 3.29
CA ILE A 70 19.43 -8.69 4.22
C ILE A 70 19.71 -10.04 3.54
N ASN A 71 19.75 -10.06 2.21
CA ASN A 71 19.98 -11.26 1.38
C ASN A 71 18.97 -12.40 1.65
N LYS A 72 17.72 -12.06 1.92
CA LYS A 72 16.63 -13.02 2.17
C LYS A 72 15.53 -12.92 1.11
N ILE A 73 15.91 -12.80 -0.15
CA ILE A 73 15.04 -12.61 -1.34
C ILE A 73 13.96 -13.69 -1.44
N LYS A 74 14.20 -14.90 -0.94
CA LYS A 74 13.21 -15.99 -0.94
C LYS A 74 11.86 -15.61 -0.32
N TYR A 75 11.83 -14.71 0.66
CA TYR A 75 10.58 -14.26 1.26
C TYR A 75 9.77 -13.37 0.33
N ASN A 76 10.44 -12.62 -0.55
CA ASN A 76 9.76 -11.87 -1.61
C ASN A 76 9.12 -12.84 -2.62
N LEU A 77 9.84 -13.89 -3.01
CA LEU A 77 9.30 -14.92 -3.90
C LEU A 77 8.06 -15.59 -3.32
N TYR A 78 8.11 -16.01 -2.05
CA TYR A 78 6.94 -16.62 -1.40
C TYR A 78 5.75 -15.66 -1.28
N ALA A 79 5.99 -14.38 -0.95
CA ALA A 79 4.94 -13.37 -0.92
C ALA A 79 4.29 -13.19 -2.29
N THR A 80 5.09 -13.16 -3.36
CA THR A 80 4.60 -13.06 -4.74
C THR A 80 3.77 -14.29 -5.13
N LEU A 81 4.19 -15.49 -4.76
CA LEU A 81 3.43 -16.72 -5.01
C LEU A 81 2.09 -16.72 -4.26
N ILE A 82 2.06 -16.27 -3.02
CA ILE A 82 0.82 -16.11 -2.25
C ILE A 82 -0.10 -15.09 -2.93
N GLY A 83 0.44 -13.94 -3.30
CA GLY A 83 -0.30 -12.93 -4.05
C GLY A 83 -0.87 -13.47 -5.36
N PHE A 84 -0.07 -14.22 -6.12
CA PHE A 84 -0.50 -14.83 -7.39
C PHE A 84 -1.70 -15.79 -7.21
N VAL A 85 -1.65 -16.65 -6.20
CA VAL A 85 -2.77 -17.56 -5.88
C VAL A 85 -4.02 -16.78 -5.50
N ILE A 86 -3.89 -15.76 -4.64
CA ILE A 86 -4.99 -14.88 -4.25
C ILE A 86 -5.58 -14.19 -5.48
N THR A 87 -4.72 -13.67 -6.36
CA THR A 87 -5.14 -12.99 -7.60
C THR A 87 -6.01 -13.90 -8.45
N ILE A 88 -5.56 -15.13 -8.73
CA ILE A 88 -6.35 -16.08 -9.55
C ILE A 88 -7.73 -16.34 -8.94
N ILE A 89 -7.78 -16.62 -7.63
CA ILE A 89 -9.03 -16.92 -6.94
C ILE A 89 -9.98 -15.71 -6.97
N THR A 90 -9.46 -14.54 -6.66
CA THR A 90 -10.27 -13.33 -6.53
C THR A 90 -10.72 -12.77 -7.89
N ILE A 91 -9.90 -12.85 -8.93
CA ILE A 91 -10.29 -12.45 -10.30
C ILE A 91 -11.45 -13.31 -10.80
N VAL A 92 -11.35 -14.64 -10.66
CA VAL A 92 -12.41 -15.56 -11.08
C VAL A 92 -13.70 -15.32 -10.31
N ALA A 93 -13.62 -14.94 -9.02
CA ALA A 93 -14.78 -14.69 -8.19
C ALA A 93 -15.40 -13.30 -8.41
N PHE A 94 -14.57 -12.24 -8.47
CA PHE A 94 -15.08 -10.88 -8.41
C PHE A 94 -15.30 -10.20 -9.77
N ILE A 95 -14.57 -10.58 -10.81
CA ILE A 95 -14.80 -9.99 -12.14
C ILE A 95 -16.19 -10.32 -12.68
N PRO A 96 -16.72 -11.57 -12.60
CA PRO A 96 -18.07 -11.85 -13.05
C PRO A 96 -19.16 -11.11 -12.28
N MET A 97 -18.91 -10.76 -11.00
CA MET A 97 -19.89 -10.09 -10.15
C MET A 97 -19.84 -8.56 -10.23
N TYR A 98 -18.66 -8.00 -10.35
CA TYR A 98 -18.41 -6.55 -10.20
C TYR A 98 -17.69 -5.93 -11.41
N GLY A 99 -17.47 -6.70 -12.48
CA GLY A 99 -16.78 -6.20 -13.67
C GLY A 99 -15.36 -5.68 -13.34
N ILE A 100 -15.03 -4.53 -13.91
CA ILE A 100 -13.70 -3.89 -13.73
C ILE A 100 -13.42 -3.47 -12.28
N VAL A 101 -14.45 -3.14 -11.50
CA VAL A 101 -14.31 -2.84 -10.05
C VAL A 101 -13.83 -4.09 -9.30
N GLY A 102 -14.30 -5.28 -9.71
CA GLY A 102 -13.85 -6.56 -9.20
C GLY A 102 -12.36 -6.79 -9.38
N ALA A 103 -11.78 -6.31 -10.48
CA ALA A 103 -10.33 -6.35 -10.70
C ALA A 103 -9.59 -5.48 -9.67
N GLY A 104 -10.09 -4.27 -9.37
CA GLY A 104 -9.52 -3.40 -8.33
C GLY A 104 -9.56 -4.03 -6.93
N ILE A 105 -10.67 -4.68 -6.58
CA ILE A 105 -10.80 -5.43 -5.32
C ILE A 105 -9.78 -6.59 -5.28
N SER A 106 -9.64 -7.33 -6.38
CA SER A 106 -8.69 -8.45 -6.48
C SER A 106 -7.25 -8.02 -6.25
N VAL A 107 -6.84 -6.90 -6.86
CA VAL A 107 -5.50 -6.33 -6.66
C VAL A 107 -5.30 -5.92 -5.20
N SER A 108 -6.29 -5.29 -4.57
CA SER A 108 -6.22 -4.89 -3.16
C SER A 108 -6.05 -6.09 -2.23
N LEU A 109 -6.78 -7.18 -2.47
CA LEU A 109 -6.65 -8.43 -1.70
C LEU A 109 -5.31 -9.13 -1.94
N THR A 110 -4.78 -9.06 -3.16
CA THR A 110 -3.47 -9.60 -3.51
C THR A 110 -2.37 -8.95 -2.69
N TYR A 111 -2.32 -7.61 -2.66
CA TYR A 111 -1.33 -6.89 -1.86
C TYR A 111 -1.54 -7.06 -0.37
N LEU A 112 -2.79 -7.16 0.10
CA LEU A 112 -3.08 -7.48 1.49
C LEU A 112 -2.48 -8.84 1.88
N GLY A 113 -2.65 -9.87 1.08
CA GLY A 113 -2.08 -11.19 1.34
C GLY A 113 -0.56 -11.19 1.35
N ALA A 114 0.07 -10.53 0.36
CA ALA A 114 1.51 -10.41 0.26
C ALA A 114 2.11 -9.66 1.45
N ILE A 115 1.52 -8.52 1.83
CA ILE A 115 2.01 -7.71 2.96
C ILE A 115 1.84 -8.43 4.29
N LEU A 116 0.73 -9.14 4.52
CA LEU A 116 0.51 -9.91 5.74
C LEU A 116 1.58 -10.99 5.93
N TYR A 117 1.92 -11.72 4.87
CA TYR A 117 3.00 -12.70 4.92
C TYR A 117 4.34 -12.03 5.28
N LYS A 118 4.72 -10.96 4.57
CA LYS A 118 5.98 -10.24 4.82
C LYS A 118 6.04 -9.65 6.23
N TRP A 119 4.92 -9.12 6.72
CA TRP A 119 4.79 -8.60 8.08
C TRP A 119 5.08 -9.68 9.13
N ILE A 120 4.47 -10.86 8.98
CA ILE A 120 4.68 -11.98 9.89
C ILE A 120 6.17 -12.39 9.91
N ILE A 121 6.79 -12.51 8.74
CA ILE A 121 8.20 -12.87 8.61
C ILE A 121 9.11 -11.78 9.20
N PHE A 122 8.82 -10.52 8.93
CA PHE A 122 9.59 -9.38 9.48
C PHE A 122 9.56 -9.38 11.01
N LYS A 123 8.38 -9.57 11.62
CA LYS A 123 8.22 -9.69 13.08
C LYS A 123 9.02 -10.86 13.65
N LYS A 124 8.97 -12.02 12.98
CA LYS A 124 9.68 -13.23 13.41
C LYS A 124 11.20 -13.04 13.39
N ILE A 125 11.72 -12.35 12.36
CA ILE A 125 13.18 -12.13 12.23
C ILE A 125 13.67 -11.08 13.23
N ASN A 126 12.94 -9.97 13.41
CA ASN A 126 13.40 -8.83 14.20
C ASN A 126 12.87 -8.80 15.63
N LYS A 127 12.00 -9.74 16.02
CA LYS A 127 11.30 -9.78 17.32
C LYS A 127 10.54 -8.47 17.63
N THR A 128 10.10 -7.75 16.57
CA THR A 128 9.45 -6.44 16.66
C THR A 128 8.00 -6.59 17.12
N LYS A 129 7.52 -5.66 17.95
CA LYS A 129 6.11 -5.64 18.38
C LYS A 129 5.23 -5.05 17.28
N THR A 130 4.00 -5.55 17.13
CA THR A 130 3.02 -5.07 16.14
C THR A 130 2.78 -3.56 16.22
N LYS A 131 2.76 -3.00 17.47
CA LYS A 131 2.54 -1.56 17.70
C LYS A 131 3.61 -0.66 17.06
N GLU A 132 4.82 -1.16 16.89
CA GLU A 132 5.93 -0.40 16.30
C GLU A 132 5.79 -0.24 14.77
N LEU A 133 5.07 -1.15 14.13
CA LEU A 133 4.86 -1.17 12.68
C LEU A 133 3.65 -0.34 12.23
N ILE A 134 2.69 -0.09 13.12
CA ILE A 134 1.49 0.67 12.79
C ILE A 134 1.78 2.17 12.87
N PRO A 135 1.45 2.96 11.82
CA PRO A 135 1.58 4.41 11.88
C PRO A 135 0.70 5.00 12.99
N THR A 136 1.26 5.91 13.76
CA THR A 136 0.55 6.63 14.83
C THR A 136 0.43 8.12 14.49
N LEU A 137 -0.53 8.81 15.10
CA LEU A 137 -0.69 10.27 14.93
C LEU A 137 0.57 11.05 15.31
N ASN A 138 1.40 10.52 16.23
CA ASN A 138 2.67 11.12 16.59
C ASN A 138 3.70 11.01 15.45
N ASP A 139 3.69 9.92 14.69
CA ASP A 139 4.56 9.77 13.52
C ASP A 139 4.22 10.85 12.47
N PHE A 140 2.93 11.13 12.27
CA PHE A 140 2.46 12.18 11.36
C PHE A 140 2.91 13.58 11.81
N LYS A 141 2.79 13.91 13.11
CA LYS A 141 3.28 15.18 13.68
C LYS A 141 4.79 15.33 13.50
N THR A 142 5.54 14.27 13.76
CA THR A 142 7.00 14.26 13.60
C THR A 142 7.41 14.50 12.15
N LEU A 143 6.69 13.91 11.19
CA LEU A 143 6.91 14.14 9.76
C LEU A 143 6.69 15.61 9.38
N ILE A 144 5.57 16.20 9.79
CA ILE A 144 5.27 17.61 9.51
C ILE A 144 6.34 18.52 10.11
N THR A 145 6.76 18.25 11.33
CA THR A 145 7.79 19.04 12.02
C THR A 145 9.13 18.94 11.30
N ASN A 146 9.53 17.75 10.87
CA ASN A 146 10.77 17.54 10.15
C ASN A 146 10.76 18.21 8.76
N ILE A 147 9.66 18.13 8.02
CA ILE A 147 9.49 18.80 6.72
C ILE A 147 9.57 20.32 6.93
N LYS A 148 8.86 20.84 7.93
CA LYS A 148 8.88 22.27 8.26
C LYS A 148 10.29 22.74 8.62
N SER A 149 11.03 21.98 9.43
CA SER A 149 12.41 22.32 9.81
C SER A 149 13.40 22.28 8.64
N GLN A 150 13.16 21.44 7.66
CA GLN A 150 13.97 21.37 6.42
C GLN A 150 13.68 22.54 5.48
N LEU A 151 12.40 22.90 5.32
CA LEU A 151 11.97 24.00 4.44
C LEU A 151 12.37 25.40 4.97
N PHE A 152 12.44 25.55 6.29
CA PHE A 152 12.80 26.83 6.93
C PHE A 152 14.29 26.92 7.31
N LYS A 153 15.12 25.95 6.92
CA LYS A 153 16.58 25.95 7.16
C LYS A 153 17.37 26.44 5.93
N SER A 154 16.68 26.90 4.88
CA SER A 154 17.27 27.53 3.68
C SER A 154 17.41 29.04 3.89
#